data_409f1bd0cc9453b4145ebf18bceeefd7
#
_entry.id   409f1bd0cc9453b4145ebf18bceeefd7
#
_cell.length_a   1.000
_cell.length_b   1.000
_cell.length_c   1.000
_cell.angle_alpha   90.00
_cell.angle_beta   90.00
_cell.angle_gamma   90.00
#
_symmetry.space_group_name_H-M   'P 1'
#
loop_
_entity.id
_entity.type
_entity.pdbx_description
1 polymer ?
#
loop_
_entity_poly.entity_id
_entity_poly.type
_entity_poly.pdbx_seq_one_letter_code
_entity_poly.pdbx_strand_id
1 'polypeptide(L)'
;GNQEIAKVPVSDVTQALSGRMAGVQVQQTEGAPGASVSIRIRGGISITQSNEPLYVIDGFPSEDGMSTLDPAEIETIDVLKDASATAIYGARGANGVVVITTKNGSKSGGKATVTFDSYVGFKKITKKLDVLSPYEFALLDYERTLYKIGKGDGGDLNKWKSIYGDYSDLEANYAGRKGINWQDETLGRTALTQNYRVGVSGNTEKMQYSLAYAYYDEEGAMMYSGSKKHNISFNMNHEVNKWLSVNARISYDQMRVEGMGTSEGGDRFNKMQHILQYRPTIGINGVDTDLLGDEDPLFADDSGNVMQNPLLSAAEETKDREWRTFQANAGATIKLLKGLTFRNTTGMRYQTRRNDIFYGDQSMTAK
;
A
#
# COMPACT_ATOMS: atom_id res chain seq x y z
N GLY A 1 21.85 5.37 7.02
CA GLY A 1 22.78 4.78 6.03
C GLY A 1 22.17 3.57 5.35
N ASN A 2 22.76 3.14 4.27
CA ASN A 2 22.29 2.06 3.39
C ASN A 2 21.96 0.74 4.10
N GLN A 3 22.82 0.33 5.05
CA GLN A 3 22.61 -0.90 5.83
C GLN A 3 21.36 -0.89 6.72
N GLU A 4 20.85 0.28 7.05
CA GLU A 4 19.65 0.41 7.87
C GLU A 4 18.36 0.31 7.04
N ILE A 5 18.40 0.78 5.80
CA ILE A 5 17.26 0.71 4.86
C ILE A 5 17.04 -0.74 4.41
N ALA A 6 18.12 -1.44 4.07
CA ALA A 6 18.07 -2.84 3.64
C ALA A 6 17.59 -3.82 4.73
N LYS A 7 17.66 -3.43 6.01
CA LYS A 7 17.20 -4.25 7.15
C LYS A 7 15.71 -4.08 7.48
N VAL A 8 15.04 -3.11 6.87
CA VAL A 8 13.61 -2.90 7.12
C VAL A 8 12.80 -3.83 6.22
N PRO A 9 11.99 -4.71 6.80
CA PRO A 9 11.22 -5.69 6.03
C PRO A 9 9.98 -5.03 5.40
N VAL A 10 10.18 -4.18 4.41
CA VAL A 10 9.13 -3.47 3.67
C VAL A 10 9.29 -3.70 2.17
N SER A 11 8.19 -3.74 1.45
CA SER A 11 8.13 -3.87 0.00
C SER A 11 8.35 -2.54 -0.74
N ASP A 12 8.20 -1.42 -0.04
CA ASP A 12 8.37 -0.06 -0.57
C ASP A 12 9.48 0.68 0.16
N VAL A 13 10.45 1.17 -0.62
CA VAL A 13 11.58 1.97 -0.13
C VAL A 13 11.12 3.21 0.62
N THR A 14 10.01 3.80 0.19
CA THR A 14 9.45 5.02 0.79
C THR A 14 9.10 4.81 2.26
N GLN A 15 8.54 3.64 2.59
CA GLN A 15 8.24 3.28 3.98
C GLN A 15 9.51 3.16 4.84
N ALA A 16 10.58 2.61 4.25
CA ALA A 16 11.86 2.48 4.94
C ALA A 16 12.50 3.82 5.33
N LEU A 17 12.11 4.92 4.69
CA LEU A 17 12.62 6.27 4.96
C LEU A 17 11.89 6.98 6.10
N SER A 18 10.75 6.48 6.54
CA SER A 18 9.94 7.13 7.59
C SER A 18 10.74 7.33 8.87
N GLY A 19 10.81 8.59 9.35
CA GLY A 19 11.53 8.98 10.56
C GLY A 19 13.06 8.93 10.47
N ARG A 20 13.65 8.61 9.30
CA ARG A 20 15.11 8.42 9.13
C ARG A 20 15.80 9.56 8.38
N MET A 21 15.04 10.45 7.77
CA MET A 21 15.60 11.58 7.01
C MET A 21 15.10 12.92 7.54
N ALA A 22 16.01 13.78 7.97
CA ALA A 22 15.66 15.10 8.50
C ALA A 22 14.96 15.97 7.46
N GLY A 23 13.80 16.56 7.79
CA GLY A 23 13.01 17.43 6.91
C GLY A 23 12.30 16.69 5.76
N VAL A 24 12.16 15.38 5.88
CA VAL A 24 11.34 14.54 5.00
C VAL A 24 10.18 14.00 5.83
N GLN A 25 8.97 14.28 5.39
CA GLN A 25 7.75 13.71 5.96
C GLN A 25 7.27 12.61 5.03
N VAL A 26 7.15 11.40 5.56
CA VAL A 26 6.56 10.24 4.87
C VAL A 26 5.16 10.06 5.41
N GLN A 27 4.18 10.07 4.53
CA GLN A 27 2.77 9.88 4.87
C GLN A 27 2.23 8.68 4.10
N GLN A 28 1.70 7.73 4.82
CA GLN A 28 0.96 6.59 4.28
C GLN A 28 -0.53 6.79 4.57
N THR A 29 -1.37 6.60 3.57
CA THR A 29 -2.82 6.80 3.71
C THR A 29 -3.47 5.71 4.54
N GLU A 30 -2.98 4.47 4.41
CA GLU A 30 -3.49 3.31 5.13
C GLU A 30 -2.44 2.19 5.18
N GLY A 31 -2.67 1.18 6.02
CA GLY A 31 -1.77 0.02 6.17
C GLY A 31 -2.03 -1.12 5.17
N ALA A 32 -2.86 -0.92 4.16
CA ALA A 32 -3.16 -1.94 3.17
C ALA A 32 -1.94 -2.23 2.27
N PRO A 33 -1.75 -3.47 1.80
CA PRO A 33 -0.74 -3.80 0.81
C PRO A 33 -0.91 -2.96 -0.46
N GLY A 34 0.19 -2.42 -0.97
CA GLY A 34 0.18 -1.57 -2.16
C GLY A 34 -0.48 -0.20 -1.98
N ALA A 35 -0.78 0.21 -0.74
CA ALA A 35 -1.24 1.57 -0.45
C ALA A 35 -0.18 2.61 -0.85
N SER A 36 -0.65 3.75 -1.35
CA SER A 36 0.26 4.82 -1.76
C SER A 36 0.97 5.44 -0.55
N VAL A 37 2.27 5.62 -0.71
CA VAL A 37 3.12 6.31 0.26
C VAL A 37 3.60 7.59 -0.39
N SER A 38 3.33 8.73 0.22
CA SER A 38 3.75 10.02 -0.28
C SER A 38 4.91 10.59 0.55
N ILE A 39 5.84 11.25 -0.13
CA ILE A 39 6.93 12.00 0.50
C ILE A 39 6.68 13.49 0.31
N ARG A 40 6.88 14.25 1.39
CA ARG A 40 6.90 15.71 1.35
C ARG A 40 8.21 16.22 1.90
N ILE A 41 8.83 17.16 1.17
CA ILE A 41 10.04 17.85 1.58
C ILE A 41 9.69 19.31 1.83
N ARG A 42 9.94 19.83 3.06
CA ARG A 42 9.66 21.22 3.44
C ARG A 42 8.20 21.70 3.34
N GLY A 43 7.24 20.77 3.36
CA GLY A 43 5.82 21.10 3.24
C GLY A 43 5.30 21.14 1.80
N GLY A 44 4.00 21.48 1.62
CA GLY A 44 3.41 21.59 0.28
C GLY A 44 3.52 22.99 -0.28
N ILE A 45 3.95 23.13 -1.52
CA ILE A 45 4.04 24.43 -2.24
C ILE A 45 2.78 24.64 -3.09
N SER A 46 2.18 23.57 -3.60
CA SER A 46 1.02 23.63 -4.48
C SER A 46 -0.28 23.20 -3.79
N ILE A 47 -1.34 23.94 -4.05
CA ILE A 47 -2.71 23.62 -3.61
C ILE A 47 -3.39 22.68 -4.62
N THR A 48 -3.04 22.77 -5.89
CA THR A 48 -3.74 22.10 -6.99
C THR A 48 -2.92 21.00 -7.68
N GLN A 49 -1.61 20.96 -7.47
CA GLN A 49 -0.72 19.98 -8.08
C GLN A 49 -0.05 19.08 -7.03
N SER A 50 0.57 18.00 -7.50
CA SER A 50 1.32 17.10 -6.62
C SER A 50 2.45 17.87 -5.90
N ASN A 51 2.55 17.61 -4.59
CA ASN A 51 3.61 18.12 -3.74
C ASN A 51 4.75 17.09 -3.55
N GLU A 52 4.76 16.03 -4.34
CA GLU A 52 5.83 15.03 -4.29
C GLU A 52 7.14 15.58 -4.88
N PRO A 53 8.29 15.18 -4.33
CA PRO A 53 9.58 15.53 -4.86
C PRO A 53 9.84 14.86 -6.21
N LEU A 54 10.77 15.39 -6.97
CA LEU A 54 11.32 14.71 -8.14
C LEU A 54 12.24 13.58 -7.68
N TYR A 55 12.00 12.37 -8.14
CA TYR A 55 12.89 11.24 -7.93
C TYR A 55 13.86 11.11 -9.10
N VAL A 56 15.14 10.90 -8.79
CA VAL A 56 16.19 10.70 -9.79
C VAL A 56 16.96 9.44 -9.44
N ILE A 57 16.81 8.41 -10.25
CA ILE A 57 17.42 7.09 -10.03
C ILE A 57 18.56 6.91 -11.02
N ASP A 58 19.79 6.79 -10.53
CA ASP A 58 21.00 6.67 -11.33
C ASP A 58 21.14 7.76 -12.42
N GLY A 59 20.67 8.98 -12.10
CA GLY A 59 20.68 10.13 -13.00
C GLY A 59 19.45 10.27 -13.89
N PHE A 60 18.46 9.36 -13.79
CA PHE A 60 17.21 9.40 -14.54
C PHE A 60 16.03 9.86 -13.69
N PRO A 61 15.20 10.80 -14.18
CA PRO A 61 13.95 11.14 -13.53
C PRO A 61 12.97 9.95 -13.53
N SER A 62 12.38 9.63 -12.39
CA SER A 62 11.35 8.60 -12.21
C SER A 62 10.05 9.26 -11.75
N GLU A 63 8.94 8.94 -12.42
CA GLU A 63 7.62 9.43 -12.06
C GLU A 63 6.91 8.52 -11.06
N ASP A 64 7.29 7.23 -10.99
CA ASP A 64 6.74 6.27 -10.01
C ASP A 64 7.45 6.33 -8.65
N GLY A 65 8.32 7.33 -8.47
CA GLY A 65 9.09 7.44 -7.25
C GLY A 65 9.98 6.22 -7.02
N MET A 66 9.95 5.71 -5.81
CA MET A 66 10.76 4.57 -5.38
C MET A 66 10.01 3.24 -5.41
N SER A 67 8.74 3.21 -5.81
CA SER A 67 7.89 2.01 -5.76
C SER A 67 8.39 0.87 -6.65
N THR A 68 9.12 1.19 -7.72
CA THR A 68 9.72 0.21 -8.65
C THR A 68 11.10 -0.31 -8.20
N LEU A 69 11.64 0.20 -7.10
CA LEU A 69 12.94 -0.22 -6.58
C LEU A 69 12.80 -1.31 -5.51
N ASP A 70 13.79 -2.20 -5.48
CA ASP A 70 14.02 -3.05 -4.34
C ASP A 70 14.88 -2.28 -3.30
N PRO A 71 14.46 -2.19 -2.02
CA PRO A 71 15.24 -1.53 -0.97
C PRO A 71 16.69 -2.02 -0.88
N ALA A 72 16.91 -3.30 -1.15
CA ALA A 72 18.24 -3.88 -1.08
C ALA A 72 19.17 -3.50 -2.26
N GLU A 73 18.63 -2.97 -3.37
CA GLU A 73 19.42 -2.47 -4.50
C GLU A 73 20.00 -1.08 -4.25
N ILE A 74 19.51 -0.36 -3.26
CA ILE A 74 19.92 1.02 -3.03
C ILE A 74 21.29 1.08 -2.38
N GLU A 75 22.17 1.91 -2.93
CA GLU A 75 23.45 2.26 -2.34
C GLU A 75 23.37 3.52 -1.50
N THR A 76 22.83 4.61 -2.06
CA THR A 76 22.60 5.87 -1.34
C THR A 76 21.26 6.50 -1.70
N ILE A 77 20.71 7.27 -0.75
CA ILE A 77 19.60 8.19 -0.98
C ILE A 77 20.02 9.54 -0.44
N ASP A 78 20.03 10.52 -1.33
CA ASP A 78 20.36 11.90 -1.02
C ASP A 78 19.14 12.79 -1.31
N VAL A 79 18.78 13.66 -0.36
CA VAL A 79 17.65 14.58 -0.51
C VAL A 79 18.16 16.00 -0.69
N LEU A 80 18.00 16.53 -1.91
CA LEU A 80 18.34 17.90 -2.24
C LEU A 80 17.16 18.80 -1.88
N LYS A 81 17.40 19.68 -0.92
CA LYS A 81 16.37 20.57 -0.36
C LYS A 81 16.57 22.02 -0.80
N ASP A 82 17.81 22.41 -1.08
CA ASP A 82 18.16 23.79 -1.35
C ASP A 82 17.95 24.15 -2.81
N ALA A 83 17.51 25.39 -3.06
CA ALA A 83 17.21 25.87 -4.41
C ALA A 83 18.42 25.76 -5.35
N SER A 84 19.65 26.00 -4.85
CA SER A 84 20.87 25.83 -5.62
C SER A 84 21.15 24.41 -6.05
N ALA A 85 20.86 23.44 -5.16
CA ALA A 85 21.03 22.01 -5.46
C ALA A 85 19.93 21.47 -6.40
N THR A 86 18.73 22.06 -6.37
CA THR A 86 17.61 21.67 -7.25
C THR A 86 17.61 22.39 -8.60
N ALA A 87 18.37 23.45 -8.75
CA ALA A 87 18.42 24.29 -9.97
C ALA A 87 18.72 23.51 -11.25
N ILE A 88 19.55 22.47 -11.18
CA ILE A 88 19.88 21.61 -12.33
C ILE A 88 18.68 20.80 -12.85
N TYR A 89 17.62 20.64 -12.04
CA TYR A 89 16.41 19.89 -12.39
C TYR A 89 15.24 20.79 -12.82
N GLY A 90 15.47 22.12 -12.85
CA GLY A 90 14.49 23.13 -13.28
C GLY A 90 13.24 23.13 -12.41
N ALA A 91 12.09 23.51 -13.00
CA ALA A 91 10.80 23.60 -12.31
C ALA A 91 10.34 22.28 -11.67
N ARG A 92 10.73 21.13 -12.22
CA ARG A 92 10.41 19.81 -11.66
C ARG A 92 11.07 19.56 -10.29
N GLY A 93 12.17 20.26 -9.97
CA GLY A 93 12.85 20.18 -8.68
C GLY A 93 12.29 21.12 -7.60
N ALA A 94 11.23 21.88 -7.87
CA ALA A 94 10.70 22.88 -6.94
C ALA A 94 10.27 22.29 -5.59
N ASN A 95 9.68 21.08 -5.58
CA ASN A 95 9.27 20.36 -4.37
C ASN A 95 10.43 19.59 -3.69
N GLY A 96 11.68 19.82 -4.13
CA GLY A 96 12.85 19.04 -3.72
C GLY A 96 13.15 17.89 -4.68
N VAL A 97 14.34 17.32 -4.54
CA VAL A 97 14.78 16.18 -5.36
C VAL A 97 15.32 15.07 -4.47
N VAL A 98 14.88 13.85 -4.70
CA VAL A 98 15.40 12.64 -4.08
C VAL A 98 16.28 11.93 -5.09
N VAL A 99 17.60 11.97 -4.86
CA VAL A 99 18.59 11.30 -5.71
C VAL A 99 18.90 9.94 -5.13
N ILE A 100 18.72 8.91 -5.93
CA ILE A 100 18.92 7.52 -5.54
C ILE A 100 20.03 6.94 -6.41
N THR A 101 21.04 6.40 -5.76
CA THR A 101 22.09 5.63 -6.44
C THR A 101 21.90 4.16 -6.11
N THR A 102 21.85 3.32 -7.12
CA THR A 102 21.75 1.88 -6.94
C THR A 102 23.13 1.22 -6.88
N LYS A 103 23.18 0.05 -6.24
CA LYS A 103 24.41 -0.74 -6.12
C LYS A 103 24.91 -1.16 -7.49
N ASN A 104 26.10 -0.74 -7.80
CA ASN A 104 26.90 -1.29 -8.88
C ASN A 104 27.71 -2.46 -8.33
N GLY A 105 27.99 -3.46 -9.12
CA GLY A 105 28.60 -4.73 -8.71
C GLY A 105 29.67 -4.66 -7.62
N SER A 106 29.79 -5.72 -6.85
CA SER A 106 30.72 -5.82 -5.72
C SER A 106 32.17 -5.61 -6.18
N LYS A 107 32.97 -4.86 -5.40
CA LYS A 107 34.43 -4.72 -5.61
C LYS A 107 35.17 -5.99 -5.12
N SER A 108 34.78 -7.16 -5.59
CA SER A 108 35.23 -8.46 -5.10
C SER A 108 36.51 -9.01 -5.77
N GLY A 109 37.29 -8.16 -6.44
CA GLY A 109 38.58 -8.58 -7.00
C GLY A 109 38.48 -9.60 -8.12
N GLY A 110 37.51 -9.51 -9.00
CA GLY A 110 37.36 -10.39 -10.18
C GLY A 110 36.49 -11.63 -9.96
N LYS A 111 35.94 -11.85 -8.75
CA LYS A 111 35.06 -12.98 -8.46
C LYS A 111 33.60 -12.56 -8.48
N ALA A 112 32.73 -13.40 -9.03
CA ALA A 112 31.29 -13.23 -8.90
C ALA A 112 30.86 -13.63 -7.49
N THR A 113 29.99 -12.82 -6.88
CA THR A 113 29.38 -13.08 -5.59
C THR A 113 27.90 -13.33 -5.81
N VAL A 114 27.40 -14.45 -5.30
CA VAL A 114 25.98 -14.77 -5.25
C VAL A 114 25.47 -14.47 -3.85
N THR A 115 24.37 -13.75 -3.76
CA THR A 115 23.68 -13.43 -2.52
C THR A 115 22.29 -14.03 -2.54
N PHE A 116 21.84 -14.55 -1.42
CA PHE A 116 20.46 -14.96 -1.18
C PHE A 116 20.00 -14.35 0.14
N ASP A 117 18.92 -13.59 0.08
CA ASP A 117 18.31 -12.98 1.25
C ASP A 117 16.84 -13.42 1.29
N SER A 118 16.36 -13.79 2.47
CA SER A 118 14.95 -14.07 2.67
C SER A 118 14.50 -13.65 4.06
N TYR A 119 13.25 -13.22 4.16
CA TYR A 119 12.61 -13.06 5.45
C TYR A 119 11.15 -13.48 5.39
N VAL A 120 10.63 -13.86 6.56
CA VAL A 120 9.21 -14.12 6.79
C VAL A 120 8.78 -13.27 7.97
N GLY A 121 7.67 -12.57 7.83
CA GLY A 121 7.11 -11.71 8.86
C GLY A 121 5.62 -11.96 9.05
N PHE A 122 5.13 -11.60 10.24
CA PHE A 122 3.71 -11.70 10.57
C PHE A 122 3.20 -10.32 10.97
N LYS A 123 2.03 -9.94 10.43
CA LYS A 123 1.35 -8.69 10.74
C LYS A 123 0.03 -8.99 11.42
N LYS A 124 -0.28 -8.25 12.46
CA LYS A 124 -1.56 -8.34 13.16
C LYS A 124 -1.96 -6.95 13.65
N ILE A 125 -3.25 -6.66 13.60
CA ILE A 125 -3.78 -5.44 14.21
C ILE A 125 -3.65 -5.55 15.72
N THR A 126 -2.96 -4.58 16.32
CA THR A 126 -2.66 -4.56 17.76
C THR A 126 -3.70 -3.79 18.55
N LYS A 127 -4.39 -2.83 17.93
CA LYS A 127 -5.40 -1.99 18.60
C LYS A 127 -6.69 -2.02 17.81
N LYS A 128 -7.78 -2.29 18.49
CA LYS A 128 -9.16 -2.26 17.99
C LYS A 128 -9.90 -1.13 18.68
N LEU A 129 -10.97 -0.68 18.05
CA LEU A 129 -11.90 0.26 18.67
C LEU A 129 -12.93 -0.53 19.49
N ASP A 130 -13.34 0.05 20.59
CA ASP A 130 -14.43 -0.51 21.38
C ASP A 130 -15.73 -0.34 20.59
N VAL A 131 -16.52 -1.41 20.52
CA VAL A 131 -17.82 -1.46 19.86
C VAL A 131 -18.90 -1.81 20.88
N LEU A 132 -20.14 -1.44 20.56
CA LEU A 132 -21.27 -1.70 21.43
C LEU A 132 -21.51 -3.20 21.60
N SER A 133 -21.89 -3.60 22.81
CA SER A 133 -22.40 -4.93 23.08
C SER A 133 -23.75 -5.13 22.38
N PRO A 134 -24.24 -6.40 22.23
CA PRO A 134 -25.58 -6.66 21.69
C PRO A 134 -26.69 -5.90 22.39
N TYR A 135 -26.62 -5.78 23.71
CA TYR A 135 -27.59 -5.02 24.51
C TYR A 135 -27.56 -3.53 24.21
N GLU A 136 -26.38 -2.93 24.27
CA GLU A 136 -26.20 -1.50 23.99
C GLU A 136 -26.57 -1.13 22.57
N PHE A 137 -26.25 -2.01 21.61
CA PHE A 137 -26.60 -1.81 20.21
C PHE A 137 -28.12 -1.85 19.99
N ALA A 138 -28.80 -2.86 20.53
CA ALA A 138 -30.25 -2.98 20.41
C ALA A 138 -30.97 -1.82 21.09
N LEU A 139 -30.45 -1.32 22.23
CA LEU A 139 -30.97 -0.14 22.93
C LEU A 139 -30.79 1.13 22.09
N LEU A 140 -29.59 1.35 21.54
CA LEU A 140 -29.31 2.48 20.65
C LEU A 140 -30.23 2.48 19.42
N ASP A 141 -30.43 1.31 18.81
CA ASP A 141 -31.31 1.18 17.63
C ASP A 141 -32.78 1.42 17.97
N TYR A 142 -33.21 1.06 19.21
CA TYR A 142 -34.53 1.43 19.73
C TYR A 142 -34.69 2.94 19.84
N GLU A 143 -33.74 3.62 20.46
CA GLU A 143 -33.74 5.09 20.61
C GLU A 143 -33.74 5.80 19.26
N ARG A 144 -32.93 5.33 18.33
CA ARG A 144 -32.92 5.82 16.93
C ARG A 144 -34.27 5.65 16.24
N THR A 145 -34.90 4.50 16.42
CA THR A 145 -36.23 4.20 15.86
C THR A 145 -37.27 5.19 16.42
N LEU A 146 -37.26 5.43 17.74
CA LEU A 146 -38.15 6.41 18.35
C LEU A 146 -37.90 7.83 17.85
N TYR A 147 -36.62 8.21 17.68
CA TYR A 147 -36.28 9.52 17.13
C TYR A 147 -36.79 9.67 15.70
N LYS A 148 -36.64 8.66 14.83
CA LYS A 148 -37.16 8.66 13.45
C LYS A 148 -38.68 8.79 13.43
N ILE A 149 -39.39 8.08 14.31
CA ILE A 149 -40.85 8.22 14.45
C ILE A 149 -41.23 9.65 14.83
N GLY A 150 -40.54 10.22 15.82
CA GLY A 150 -40.78 11.60 16.28
C GLY A 150 -40.53 12.67 15.21
N LYS A 151 -39.65 12.38 14.25
CA LYS A 151 -39.35 13.24 13.08
C LYS A 151 -40.26 12.98 11.89
N GLY A 152 -40.98 11.90 11.84
CA GLY A 152 -41.72 11.46 10.65
C GLY A 152 -40.84 10.83 9.55
N ASP A 153 -39.64 10.39 9.91
CA ASP A 153 -38.63 9.85 8.99
C ASP A 153 -38.65 8.31 8.87
N GLY A 154 -39.83 7.70 8.99
CA GLY A 154 -40.00 6.26 8.64
C GLY A 154 -39.52 5.28 9.71
N GLY A 155 -39.40 5.67 10.97
CA GLY A 155 -39.14 4.73 12.08
C GLY A 155 -40.30 3.74 12.26
N ASP A 156 -40.00 2.45 12.49
CA ASP A 156 -40.98 1.38 12.70
C ASP A 156 -40.60 0.49 13.88
N LEU A 157 -41.34 0.66 14.98
CA LEU A 157 -41.15 -0.15 16.18
C LEU A 157 -41.54 -1.61 16.00
N ASN A 158 -42.48 -1.94 15.12
CA ASN A 158 -42.85 -3.35 14.87
C ASN A 158 -41.69 -4.05 14.16
N LYS A 159 -41.00 -3.34 13.26
CA LYS A 159 -39.79 -3.83 12.60
C LYS A 159 -38.68 -4.05 13.64
N TRP A 160 -38.43 -3.07 14.50
CA TRP A 160 -37.45 -3.22 15.58
C TRP A 160 -37.76 -4.43 16.48
N LYS A 161 -39.04 -4.55 16.90
CA LYS A 161 -39.51 -5.65 17.73
C LYS A 161 -39.37 -7.02 17.06
N SER A 162 -39.58 -7.10 15.74
CA SER A 162 -39.39 -8.36 15.00
C SER A 162 -37.95 -8.86 15.01
N ILE A 163 -36.98 -7.92 15.12
CA ILE A 163 -35.54 -8.23 15.19
C ILE A 163 -35.10 -8.54 16.60
N TYR A 164 -35.42 -7.67 17.57
CA TYR A 164 -34.84 -7.73 18.92
C TYR A 164 -35.78 -8.27 19.99
N GLY A 165 -37.05 -8.48 19.68
CA GLY A 165 -38.04 -8.87 20.64
C GLY A 165 -38.72 -7.72 21.39
N ASP A 166 -39.41 -8.02 22.48
CA ASP A 166 -40.03 -6.99 23.30
C ASP A 166 -38.99 -6.18 24.08
N TYR A 167 -39.21 -4.87 24.17
CA TYR A 167 -38.31 -3.98 24.91
C TYR A 167 -38.15 -4.40 26.39
N SER A 168 -39.23 -4.93 27.02
CA SER A 168 -39.20 -5.48 28.39
C SER A 168 -38.21 -6.62 28.59
N ASP A 169 -37.93 -7.36 27.51
CA ASP A 169 -37.10 -8.57 27.56
C ASP A 169 -35.70 -8.34 27.04
N LEU A 170 -35.39 -7.09 26.63
CA LEU A 170 -34.12 -6.72 26.02
C LEU A 170 -32.93 -7.08 26.91
N GLU A 171 -32.99 -6.75 28.19
CA GLU A 171 -31.93 -7.06 29.16
C GLU A 171 -31.76 -8.58 29.32
N ALA A 172 -32.85 -9.35 29.46
CA ALA A 172 -32.82 -10.78 29.59
C ALA A 172 -32.29 -11.46 28.32
N ASN A 173 -32.60 -10.90 27.15
CA ASN A 173 -32.18 -11.47 25.85
C ASN A 173 -30.72 -11.16 25.48
N TYR A 174 -30.20 -9.97 25.84
CA TYR A 174 -28.93 -9.48 25.31
C TYR A 174 -27.87 -9.10 26.34
N ALA A 175 -28.25 -8.83 27.62
CA ALA A 175 -27.27 -8.44 28.62
C ALA A 175 -26.26 -9.56 28.89
N GLY A 176 -24.99 -9.23 28.89
CA GLY A 176 -23.90 -10.17 29.12
C GLY A 176 -23.63 -11.16 27.96
N ARG A 177 -24.38 -11.07 26.85
CA ARG A 177 -24.06 -11.87 25.65
C ARG A 177 -22.84 -11.29 24.92
N LYS A 178 -21.98 -12.19 24.46
CA LYS A 178 -20.86 -11.81 23.60
C LYS A 178 -21.39 -11.52 22.19
N GLY A 179 -21.13 -10.34 21.70
CA GLY A 179 -21.42 -9.95 20.32
C GLY A 179 -20.33 -10.37 19.34
N ILE A 180 -20.65 -10.29 18.06
CA ILE A 180 -19.70 -10.44 16.97
C ILE A 180 -18.90 -9.13 16.90
N ASN A 181 -17.58 -9.24 17.00
CA ASN A 181 -16.69 -8.10 16.71
C ASN A 181 -16.22 -8.21 15.26
N TRP A 182 -16.87 -7.46 14.38
CA TRP A 182 -16.58 -7.50 12.96
C TRP A 182 -15.16 -7.06 12.62
N GLN A 183 -14.47 -6.36 13.52
CA GLN A 183 -13.04 -6.08 13.37
C GLN A 183 -12.21 -7.37 13.48
N ASP A 184 -12.63 -8.32 14.33
CA ASP A 184 -11.97 -9.62 14.44
C ASP A 184 -12.18 -10.48 13.19
N GLU A 185 -13.40 -10.49 12.68
CA GLU A 185 -13.78 -11.34 11.56
C GLU A 185 -13.18 -10.83 10.23
N THR A 186 -13.07 -9.52 10.06
CA THR A 186 -12.57 -8.92 8.80
C THR A 186 -11.09 -8.55 8.82
N LEU A 187 -10.55 -8.18 9.98
CA LEU A 187 -9.20 -7.63 10.15
C LEU A 187 -8.35 -8.41 11.16
N GLY A 188 -8.94 -9.42 11.82
CA GLY A 188 -8.30 -10.14 12.95
C GLY A 188 -7.27 -11.18 12.54
N ARG A 189 -7.10 -11.46 11.25
CA ARG A 189 -6.14 -12.47 10.80
C ARG A 189 -4.69 -12.08 11.11
N THR A 190 -3.85 -13.10 11.25
CA THR A 190 -2.40 -12.90 11.23
C THR A 190 -1.92 -13.00 9.79
N ALA A 191 -1.63 -11.87 9.19
CA ALA A 191 -1.22 -11.76 7.79
C ALA A 191 0.26 -12.13 7.64
N LEU A 192 0.57 -12.94 6.63
CA LEU A 192 1.93 -13.39 6.31
C LEU A 192 2.58 -12.41 5.33
N THR A 193 3.85 -12.12 5.55
CA THR A 193 4.69 -11.38 4.60
C THR A 193 5.94 -12.18 4.33
N GLN A 194 6.26 -12.39 3.06
CA GLN A 194 7.43 -13.14 2.61
C GLN A 194 8.21 -12.33 1.59
N ASN A 195 9.53 -12.42 1.67
CA ASN A 195 10.44 -11.87 0.67
C ASN A 195 11.55 -12.88 0.37
N TYR A 196 11.84 -13.02 -0.90
CA TYR A 196 12.94 -13.84 -1.40
C TYR A 196 13.71 -13.04 -2.44
N ARG A 197 15.01 -12.96 -2.27
CA ARG A 197 15.90 -12.24 -3.16
C ARG A 197 17.11 -13.08 -3.52
N VAL A 198 17.44 -13.10 -4.80
CA VAL A 198 18.68 -13.69 -5.33
C VAL A 198 19.42 -12.60 -6.10
N GLY A 199 20.70 -12.45 -5.84
CA GLY A 199 21.56 -11.50 -6.52
C GLY A 199 22.87 -12.12 -6.96
N VAL A 200 23.33 -11.70 -8.13
CA VAL A 200 24.68 -12.02 -8.64
C VAL A 200 25.37 -10.70 -8.95
N SER A 201 26.51 -10.47 -8.36
CA SER A 201 27.29 -9.25 -8.63
C SER A 201 28.79 -9.59 -8.76
N GLY A 202 29.47 -8.82 -9.59
CA GLY A 202 30.88 -9.01 -9.77
C GLY A 202 31.54 -7.81 -10.41
N ASN A 203 32.88 -7.85 -10.44
CA ASN A 203 33.67 -6.87 -11.14
C ASN A 203 34.88 -7.50 -11.81
N THR A 204 35.30 -6.91 -12.90
CA THR A 204 36.64 -7.07 -13.50
C THR A 204 37.39 -5.75 -13.34
N GLU A 205 38.61 -5.64 -13.83
CA GLU A 205 39.34 -4.39 -13.80
C GLU A 205 38.60 -3.22 -14.52
N LYS A 206 37.74 -3.55 -15.51
CA LYS A 206 37.06 -2.57 -16.35
C LYS A 206 35.55 -2.60 -16.29
N MET A 207 34.96 -3.63 -15.70
CA MET A 207 33.52 -3.81 -15.70
C MET A 207 33.01 -4.19 -14.31
N GLN A 208 31.92 -3.54 -13.92
CA GLN A 208 31.12 -3.89 -12.75
C GLN A 208 29.72 -4.27 -13.23
N TYR A 209 29.14 -5.32 -12.67
CA TYR A 209 27.81 -5.73 -13.01
C TYR A 209 27.05 -6.28 -11.80
N SER A 210 25.76 -6.13 -11.82
CA SER A 210 24.85 -6.77 -10.88
C SER A 210 23.57 -7.19 -11.59
N LEU A 211 23.07 -8.38 -11.23
CA LEU A 211 21.76 -8.89 -11.62
C LEU A 211 21.05 -9.32 -10.34
N ALA A 212 19.83 -8.87 -10.14
CA ALA A 212 19.04 -9.25 -8.98
C ALA A 212 17.61 -9.58 -9.40
N TYR A 213 17.01 -10.52 -8.68
CA TYR A 213 15.60 -10.83 -8.69
C TYR A 213 15.08 -10.79 -7.27
N ALA A 214 13.97 -10.11 -7.05
CA ALA A 214 13.27 -10.08 -5.78
C ALA A 214 11.79 -10.41 -5.97
N TYR A 215 11.25 -11.21 -5.05
CA TYR A 215 9.85 -11.55 -4.93
C TYR A 215 9.34 -11.16 -3.56
N TYR A 216 8.24 -10.42 -3.53
CA TYR A 216 7.51 -10.02 -2.34
C TYR A 216 6.10 -10.59 -2.41
N ASP A 217 5.65 -11.20 -1.31
CA ASP A 217 4.28 -11.64 -1.12
C ASP A 217 3.81 -11.14 0.25
N GLU A 218 2.81 -10.29 0.24
CA GLU A 218 2.32 -9.61 1.41
C GLU A 218 0.81 -9.77 1.51
N GLU A 219 0.35 -10.52 2.50
CA GLU A 219 -1.05 -10.55 2.85
C GLU A 219 -1.45 -9.26 3.58
N GLY A 220 -2.63 -8.74 3.31
CA GLY A 220 -3.22 -7.64 4.07
C GLY A 220 -3.83 -8.10 5.39
N ALA A 221 -3.95 -7.21 6.36
CA ALA A 221 -4.69 -7.50 7.58
C ALA A 221 -6.18 -7.71 7.29
N MET A 222 -6.72 -7.02 6.28
CA MET A 222 -8.08 -7.24 5.80
C MET A 222 -8.17 -8.55 5.03
N MET A 223 -9.22 -9.32 5.29
CA MET A 223 -9.53 -10.53 4.54
C MET A 223 -9.63 -10.24 3.04
N TYR A 224 -9.22 -11.20 2.21
CA TYR A 224 -9.22 -11.10 0.73
C TYR A 224 -8.37 -9.95 0.16
N SER A 225 -7.40 -9.44 0.90
CA SER A 225 -6.47 -8.42 0.40
C SER A 225 -5.02 -8.89 0.49
N GLY A 226 -4.21 -8.43 -0.46
CA GLY A 226 -2.78 -8.76 -0.51
C GLY A 226 -2.06 -8.07 -1.66
N SER A 227 -0.75 -8.23 -1.72
CA SER A 227 0.05 -7.78 -2.85
C SER A 227 1.19 -8.75 -3.16
N LYS A 228 1.49 -8.91 -4.45
CA LYS A 228 2.63 -9.65 -4.95
C LYS A 228 3.45 -8.76 -5.86
N LYS A 229 4.77 -8.76 -5.66
CA LYS A 229 5.68 -7.96 -6.46
C LYS A 229 6.85 -8.80 -6.93
N HIS A 230 7.14 -8.70 -8.22
CA HIS A 230 8.34 -9.25 -8.85
C HIS A 230 9.19 -8.08 -9.34
N ASN A 231 10.44 -8.08 -8.98
CA ASN A 231 11.40 -7.09 -9.45
C ASN A 231 12.62 -7.80 -10.03
N ILE A 232 13.01 -7.42 -11.24
CA ILE A 232 14.23 -7.89 -11.90
C ILE A 232 15.04 -6.64 -12.26
N SER A 233 16.31 -6.62 -11.89
CA SER A 233 17.19 -5.52 -12.24
C SER A 233 18.55 -6.00 -12.70
N PHE A 234 19.08 -5.34 -13.70
CA PHE A 234 20.43 -5.51 -14.21
C PHE A 234 21.13 -4.15 -14.29
N ASN A 235 22.29 -4.04 -13.67
CA ASN A 235 23.14 -2.85 -13.74
C ASN A 235 24.51 -3.24 -14.27
N MET A 236 25.09 -2.40 -15.12
CA MET A 236 26.41 -2.58 -15.67
C MET A 236 27.11 -1.22 -15.81
N ASN A 237 28.37 -1.15 -15.36
CA ASN A 237 29.29 -0.06 -15.64
C ASN A 237 30.54 -0.65 -16.29
N HIS A 238 30.92 -0.14 -17.45
CA HIS A 238 32.07 -0.62 -18.20
C HIS A 238 32.97 0.52 -18.65
N GLU A 239 34.26 0.47 -18.26
CA GLU A 239 35.30 1.30 -18.78
C GLU A 239 35.85 0.65 -20.05
N VAL A 240 35.28 1.01 -21.21
CA VAL A 240 35.66 0.43 -22.51
C VAL A 240 37.15 0.72 -22.77
N ASN A 241 37.56 1.98 -22.51
CA ASN A 241 38.95 2.42 -22.61
C ASN A 241 39.17 3.71 -21.79
N LYS A 242 40.35 4.30 -21.88
CA LYS A 242 40.73 5.52 -21.07
C LYS A 242 39.86 6.74 -21.34
N TRP A 243 39.20 6.79 -22.51
CA TRP A 243 38.37 7.95 -22.91
C TRP A 243 36.89 7.66 -22.97
N LEU A 244 36.43 6.36 -22.95
CA LEU A 244 35.02 5.97 -23.03
C LEU A 244 34.64 5.06 -21.88
N SER A 245 33.62 5.48 -21.14
CA SER A 245 32.93 4.67 -20.16
C SER A 245 31.44 4.62 -20.51
N VAL A 246 30.81 3.45 -20.36
CA VAL A 246 29.39 3.25 -20.58
C VAL A 246 28.76 2.64 -19.35
N ASN A 247 27.52 3.04 -19.09
CA ASN A 247 26.70 2.45 -18.05
C ASN A 247 25.34 2.08 -18.62
N ALA A 248 24.75 1.00 -18.12
CA ALA A 248 23.41 0.56 -18.47
C ALA A 248 22.67 0.07 -17.23
N ARG A 249 21.38 0.38 -17.16
CA ARG A 249 20.44 -0.19 -16.20
C ARG A 249 19.21 -0.65 -16.93
N ILE A 250 18.78 -1.89 -16.67
CA ILE A 250 17.54 -2.45 -17.18
C ILE A 250 16.78 -2.99 -15.96
N SER A 251 15.53 -2.63 -15.83
CA SER A 251 14.67 -3.16 -14.78
C SER A 251 13.28 -3.50 -15.31
N TYR A 252 12.71 -4.54 -14.73
CA TYR A 252 11.32 -4.92 -14.91
C TYR A 252 10.69 -5.12 -13.53
N ASP A 253 9.58 -4.46 -13.33
CA ASP A 253 8.79 -4.52 -12.11
C ASP A 253 7.36 -4.90 -12.48
N GLN A 254 6.82 -5.89 -11.76
CA GLN A 254 5.42 -6.28 -11.85
C GLN A 254 4.87 -6.33 -10.44
N MET A 255 3.84 -5.54 -10.18
CA MET A 255 3.12 -5.51 -8.92
C MET A 255 1.65 -5.80 -9.14
N ARG A 256 1.12 -6.76 -8.42
CA ARG A 256 -0.31 -7.08 -8.37
C ARG A 256 -0.83 -6.86 -6.96
N VAL A 257 -1.91 -6.11 -6.85
CA VAL A 257 -2.60 -5.84 -5.58
C VAL A 257 -4.02 -6.35 -5.69
N GLU A 258 -4.38 -7.26 -4.81
CA GLU A 258 -5.68 -7.89 -4.72
C GLU A 258 -6.47 -7.31 -3.55
N GLY A 259 -7.78 -7.18 -3.73
CA GLY A 259 -8.69 -6.67 -2.71
C GLY A 259 -8.65 -5.16 -2.54
N MET A 260 -9.43 -4.69 -1.61
CA MET A 260 -9.59 -3.26 -1.29
C MET A 260 -8.97 -2.95 0.07
N GLY A 261 -8.48 -1.71 0.23
CA GLY A 261 -8.11 -1.16 1.52
C GLY A 261 -9.34 -0.79 2.36
N THR A 262 -9.12 -0.36 3.58
CA THR A 262 -10.18 0.07 4.50
C THR A 262 -10.72 1.47 4.21
N SER A 263 -9.92 2.31 3.56
CA SER A 263 -10.24 3.72 3.23
C SER A 263 -10.74 3.92 1.80
N GLU A 264 -10.78 2.87 0.98
CA GLU A 264 -11.33 2.95 -0.36
C GLU A 264 -12.86 3.00 -0.34
N GLY A 265 -13.48 3.70 -1.29
CA GLY A 265 -14.94 3.78 -1.43
C GLY A 265 -15.53 5.15 -1.10
N GLY A 266 -14.71 6.10 -0.64
CA GLY A 266 -15.18 7.43 -0.21
C GLY A 266 -16.01 7.38 1.07
N ASP A 267 -16.66 8.50 1.42
CA ASP A 267 -17.41 8.60 2.68
C ASP A 267 -18.61 7.65 2.76
N ARG A 268 -19.25 7.38 1.63
CA ARG A 268 -20.48 6.56 1.58
C ARG A 268 -20.22 5.06 1.70
N PHE A 269 -19.07 4.58 1.20
CA PHE A 269 -18.72 3.16 1.13
C PHE A 269 -17.46 2.85 1.91
N ASN A 270 -17.18 3.60 2.96
CA ASN A 270 -16.01 3.39 3.81
C ASN A 270 -16.13 2.06 4.56
N LYS A 271 -15.33 1.08 4.17
CA LYS A 271 -15.37 -0.27 4.75
C LYS A 271 -15.12 -0.28 6.25
N MET A 272 -14.22 0.59 6.74
CA MET A 272 -13.96 0.66 8.18
C MET A 272 -15.18 1.13 8.96
N GLN A 273 -15.91 2.11 8.43
CA GLN A 273 -17.16 2.57 9.04
C GLN A 273 -18.19 1.43 9.11
N HIS A 274 -18.36 0.68 8.02
CA HIS A 274 -19.29 -0.44 7.99
C HIS A 274 -18.89 -1.55 8.95
N ILE A 275 -17.60 -1.90 9.04
CA ILE A 275 -17.08 -2.88 10.01
C ILE A 275 -17.41 -2.47 11.46
N LEU A 276 -17.34 -1.18 11.76
CA LEU A 276 -17.59 -0.64 13.10
C LEU A 276 -19.08 -0.49 13.42
N GLN A 277 -19.90 -0.19 12.44
CA GLN A 277 -21.32 0.12 12.62
C GLN A 277 -22.25 -1.08 12.38
N TYR A 278 -21.75 -2.15 11.76
CA TYR A 278 -22.58 -3.31 11.54
C TYR A 278 -22.99 -3.97 12.85
N ARG A 279 -24.23 -4.49 12.89
CA ARG A 279 -24.83 -5.05 14.10
C ARG A 279 -24.01 -6.20 14.71
N PRO A 280 -23.80 -6.22 16.03
CA PRO A 280 -23.05 -7.28 16.70
C PRO A 280 -23.89 -8.56 16.97
N THR A 281 -25.17 -8.59 16.52
CA THR A 281 -26.10 -9.72 16.73
C THR A 281 -27.13 -9.77 15.59
N ILE A 282 -27.58 -10.97 15.23
CA ILE A 282 -28.67 -11.16 14.26
C ILE A 282 -30.07 -11.04 14.86
N GLY A 283 -30.16 -10.78 16.15
CA GLY A 283 -31.42 -10.60 16.84
C GLY A 283 -31.87 -11.81 17.65
N ILE A 284 -33.17 -11.88 17.96
CA ILE A 284 -33.74 -12.88 18.88
C ILE A 284 -33.82 -14.30 18.29
N ASN A 285 -33.92 -14.40 16.96
CA ASN A 285 -34.20 -15.66 16.27
C ASN A 285 -32.94 -16.35 15.70
N GLY A 286 -31.74 -15.82 15.97
CA GLY A 286 -30.54 -16.33 15.33
C GLY A 286 -29.46 -16.78 16.30
N VAL A 287 -28.79 -17.86 15.91
CA VAL A 287 -27.45 -18.21 16.42
C VAL A 287 -26.47 -17.89 15.31
N ASP A 288 -25.49 -17.01 15.58
CA ASP A 288 -24.50 -16.57 14.62
C ASP A 288 -23.52 -17.72 14.29
N THR A 289 -23.99 -18.72 13.57
CA THR A 289 -23.19 -19.86 13.13
C THR A 289 -22.69 -19.70 11.70
N ASP A 290 -23.34 -18.87 10.89
CA ASP A 290 -22.95 -18.58 9.51
C ASP A 290 -22.72 -17.08 9.33
N LEU A 291 -21.45 -16.67 9.45
CA LEU A 291 -21.03 -15.28 9.28
C LEU A 291 -21.11 -14.80 7.81
N LEU A 292 -21.24 -15.72 6.87
CA LEU A 292 -21.44 -15.45 5.45
C LEU A 292 -22.90 -15.58 5.02
N GLY A 293 -23.79 -15.87 5.97
CA GLY A 293 -25.23 -16.02 5.72
C GLY A 293 -25.90 -14.71 5.31
N ASP A 294 -27.11 -14.88 4.82
CA ASP A 294 -27.92 -13.91 4.09
C ASP A 294 -27.98 -12.49 4.65
N GLU A 295 -28.27 -11.59 3.72
CA GLU A 295 -28.54 -10.17 3.95
C GLU A 295 -29.54 -9.95 5.07
N ASP A 296 -29.27 -8.95 5.88
CA ASP A 296 -30.31 -8.33 6.67
C ASP A 296 -30.91 -7.14 5.86
N PRO A 297 -32.02 -7.36 5.13
CA PRO A 297 -32.64 -6.29 4.36
C PRO A 297 -33.23 -5.18 5.25
N LEU A 298 -33.13 -5.36 6.57
CA LEU A 298 -33.74 -4.46 7.55
C LEU A 298 -32.74 -3.48 8.14
N PHE A 299 -31.42 -3.68 7.92
CA PHE A 299 -30.40 -2.83 8.49
C PHE A 299 -29.95 -1.77 7.50
N ALA A 300 -30.41 -0.55 7.69
CA ALA A 300 -29.97 0.62 6.92
C ALA A 300 -29.17 1.56 7.81
N ASP A 301 -28.14 2.21 7.22
CA ASP A 301 -27.42 3.29 7.88
C ASP A 301 -28.31 4.55 8.01
N ASP A 302 -27.76 5.60 8.65
CA ASP A 302 -28.49 6.87 8.83
C ASP A 302 -28.82 7.59 7.52
N SER A 303 -28.13 7.22 6.42
CA SER A 303 -28.38 7.73 5.07
C SER A 303 -29.40 6.91 4.30
N GLY A 304 -29.96 5.84 4.91
CA GLY A 304 -30.93 4.94 4.28
C GLY A 304 -30.29 3.87 3.40
N ASN A 305 -28.96 3.74 3.38
CA ASN A 305 -28.31 2.65 2.67
C ASN A 305 -28.42 1.37 3.49
N VAL A 306 -28.69 0.27 2.81
CA VAL A 306 -28.66 -1.05 3.44
C VAL A 306 -27.21 -1.40 3.76
N MET A 307 -26.92 -1.59 5.04
CA MET A 307 -25.61 -2.07 5.47
C MET A 307 -25.54 -3.57 5.24
N GLN A 308 -24.50 -4.00 4.54
CA GLN A 308 -24.25 -5.41 4.29
C GLN A 308 -23.24 -5.97 5.27
N ASN A 309 -23.29 -7.29 5.43
CA ASN A 309 -22.31 -8.03 6.22
C ASN A 309 -20.89 -7.70 5.73
N PRO A 310 -20.02 -7.14 6.60
CA PRO A 310 -18.70 -6.67 6.19
C PRO A 310 -17.78 -7.77 5.61
N LEU A 311 -17.91 -8.99 6.11
CA LEU A 311 -17.12 -10.14 5.65
C LEU A 311 -17.61 -10.60 4.27
N LEU A 312 -18.93 -10.69 4.09
CA LEU A 312 -19.54 -11.04 2.81
C LEU A 312 -19.22 -9.99 1.74
N SER A 313 -19.39 -8.71 2.08
CA SER A 313 -19.02 -7.60 1.18
C SER A 313 -17.54 -7.65 0.80
N ALA A 314 -16.65 -7.99 1.73
CA ALA A 314 -15.24 -8.12 1.43
C ALA A 314 -14.93 -9.32 0.50
N ALA A 315 -15.69 -10.41 0.60
CA ALA A 315 -15.54 -11.58 -0.27
C ALA A 315 -16.08 -11.34 -1.69
N GLU A 316 -17.17 -10.59 -1.81
CA GLU A 316 -17.86 -10.32 -3.07
C GLU A 316 -17.27 -9.14 -3.88
N GLU A 317 -16.38 -8.35 -3.28
CA GLU A 317 -15.71 -7.26 -3.96
C GLU A 317 -14.30 -7.69 -4.39
N THR A 318 -14.15 -8.03 -5.66
CA THR A 318 -12.85 -8.32 -6.25
C THR A 318 -12.29 -7.08 -6.92
N LYS A 319 -11.13 -6.64 -6.47
CA LYS A 319 -10.37 -5.57 -7.11
C LYS A 319 -8.95 -6.05 -7.33
N ASP A 320 -8.60 -6.21 -8.59
CA ASP A 320 -7.30 -6.69 -9.03
C ASP A 320 -6.62 -5.57 -9.83
N ARG A 321 -5.53 -5.08 -9.28
CA ARG A 321 -4.74 -4.00 -9.86
C ARG A 321 -3.37 -4.53 -10.20
N GLU A 322 -2.97 -4.44 -11.46
CA GLU A 322 -1.67 -4.87 -11.92
C GLU A 322 -0.93 -3.70 -12.59
N TRP A 323 0.30 -3.50 -12.15
CA TRP A 323 1.25 -2.59 -12.79
C TRP A 323 2.43 -3.38 -13.31
N ARG A 324 2.82 -3.11 -14.55
CA ARG A 324 4.04 -3.64 -15.16
C ARG A 324 4.85 -2.49 -15.68
N THR A 325 6.07 -2.35 -15.17
CA THR A 325 6.97 -1.26 -15.57
C THR A 325 8.25 -1.86 -16.11
N PHE A 326 8.58 -1.54 -17.34
CA PHE A 326 9.88 -1.80 -17.95
C PHE A 326 10.65 -0.49 -18.06
N GLN A 327 11.90 -0.47 -17.62
CA GLN A 327 12.77 0.69 -17.71
C GLN A 327 14.15 0.26 -18.21
N ALA A 328 14.67 0.99 -19.19
CA ALA A 328 16.01 0.82 -19.72
C ALA A 328 16.70 2.17 -19.83
N ASN A 329 17.85 2.29 -19.19
CA ASN A 329 18.67 3.49 -19.16
C ASN A 329 20.06 3.14 -19.65
N ALA A 330 20.65 4.02 -20.47
CA ALA A 330 22.02 3.90 -20.92
C ALA A 330 22.73 5.25 -20.85
N GLY A 331 23.97 5.23 -20.44
CA GLY A 331 24.81 6.42 -20.38
C GLY A 331 26.18 6.18 -21.04
N ALA A 332 26.72 7.23 -21.64
CA ALA A 332 28.06 7.25 -22.15
C ALA A 332 28.80 8.48 -21.63
N THR A 333 30.00 8.29 -21.14
CA THR A 333 30.91 9.38 -20.72
C THR A 333 32.16 9.34 -21.60
N ILE A 334 32.39 10.39 -22.36
CA ILE A 334 33.48 10.52 -23.31
C ILE A 334 34.40 11.63 -22.85
N LYS A 335 35.66 11.31 -22.56
CA LYS A 335 36.73 12.26 -22.24
C LYS A 335 37.33 12.71 -23.56
N LEU A 336 36.89 13.86 -24.10
CA LEU A 336 37.33 14.37 -25.39
C LEU A 336 38.74 14.93 -25.33
N LEU A 337 39.03 15.73 -24.31
CA LEU A 337 40.33 16.37 -24.06
C LEU A 337 40.56 16.48 -22.57
N LYS A 338 41.79 16.87 -22.15
CA LYS A 338 42.08 17.16 -20.75
C LYS A 338 41.20 18.33 -20.27
N GLY A 339 40.31 18.03 -19.33
CA GLY A 339 39.36 19.00 -18.79
C GLY A 339 38.02 19.10 -19.55
N LEU A 340 37.84 18.40 -20.68
CA LEU A 340 36.57 18.36 -21.43
C LEU A 340 36.00 16.95 -21.48
N THR A 341 34.83 16.82 -20.87
CA THR A 341 34.10 15.54 -20.82
C THR A 341 32.68 15.75 -21.37
N PHE A 342 32.30 14.90 -22.32
CA PHE A 342 30.92 14.81 -22.79
C PHE A 342 30.22 13.66 -22.09
N ARG A 343 29.05 13.93 -21.52
CA ARG A 343 28.19 12.89 -20.90
C ARG A 343 26.83 12.92 -21.56
N ASN A 344 26.42 11.77 -22.05
CA ASN A 344 25.09 11.55 -22.57
C ASN A 344 24.39 10.50 -21.73
N THR A 345 23.09 10.66 -21.45
CA THR A 345 22.25 9.73 -20.74
C THR A 345 20.93 9.64 -21.49
N THR A 346 20.52 8.43 -21.84
CA THR A 346 19.27 8.14 -22.57
C THR A 346 18.49 7.07 -21.84
N GLY A 347 17.19 7.21 -21.79
CA GLY A 347 16.34 6.22 -21.13
C GLY A 347 14.98 6.08 -21.78
N MET A 348 14.42 4.91 -21.59
CA MET A 348 13.07 4.54 -21.99
C MET A 348 12.36 3.93 -20.80
N ARG A 349 11.09 4.32 -20.63
CA ARG A 349 10.18 3.71 -19.67
C ARG A 349 8.89 3.35 -20.38
N TYR A 350 8.41 2.15 -20.12
CA TYR A 350 7.11 1.66 -20.59
C TYR A 350 6.35 1.08 -19.41
N GLN A 351 5.14 1.58 -19.17
CA GLN A 351 4.30 1.13 -18.08
C GLN A 351 2.92 0.76 -18.61
N THR A 352 2.41 -0.37 -18.15
CA THR A 352 1.02 -0.77 -18.32
C THR A 352 0.35 -0.85 -16.96
N ARG A 353 -0.91 -0.43 -16.90
CA ARG A 353 -1.77 -0.57 -15.71
C ARG A 353 -3.04 -1.26 -16.12
N ARG A 354 -3.41 -2.28 -15.36
CA ARG A 354 -4.68 -2.98 -15.49
C ARG A 354 -5.40 -2.88 -14.15
N ASN A 355 -6.69 -2.58 -14.20
CA ASN A 355 -7.52 -2.48 -13.01
C ASN A 355 -8.84 -3.17 -13.33
N ASP A 356 -9.01 -4.37 -12.78
CA ASP A 356 -10.21 -5.19 -12.91
C ASP A 356 -10.98 -5.07 -11.62
N ILE A 357 -12.22 -4.60 -11.70
CA ILE A 357 -13.10 -4.45 -10.55
C ILE A 357 -14.37 -5.23 -10.84
N PHE A 358 -14.72 -6.11 -9.91
CA PHE A 358 -15.97 -6.85 -9.94
C PHE A 358 -16.68 -6.66 -8.59
N TYR A 359 -17.95 -6.36 -8.65
CA TYR A 359 -18.83 -6.27 -7.51
C TYR A 359 -19.90 -7.34 -7.66
N GLY A 360 -19.89 -8.34 -6.77
CA GLY A 360 -20.94 -9.33 -6.67
C GLY A 360 -22.24 -8.70 -6.16
N ASP A 361 -23.33 -9.40 -6.30
CA ASP A 361 -24.68 -8.93 -5.93
C ASP A 361 -24.85 -8.69 -4.42
N GLN A 362 -23.98 -9.30 -3.62
CA GLN A 362 -23.89 -9.12 -2.17
C GLN A 362 -22.86 -8.05 -1.74
N SER A 363 -22.30 -7.30 -2.69
CA SER A 363 -21.39 -6.21 -2.38
C SER A 363 -22.15 -4.93 -2.04
N MET A 364 -21.54 -4.07 -1.21
CA MET A 364 -22.11 -2.76 -0.87
C MET A 364 -22.28 -1.83 -2.07
N THR A 365 -21.51 -2.05 -3.12
CA THR A 365 -21.45 -1.19 -4.29
C THR A 365 -22.43 -1.60 -5.38
N ALA A 366 -22.88 -2.88 -5.38
CA ALA A 366 -23.81 -3.40 -6.39
C ALA A 366 -25.27 -3.03 -6.11
N LYS A 367 -25.60 -2.59 -4.90
CA LYS A 367 -26.92 -2.15 -4.44
C LYS A 367 -26.96 -0.66 -4.21
#